data_d42ba0afd135f8f470a72339e397d299
#
_entry.id   d42ba0afd135f8f470a72339e397d299
#
_cell.length_a   1.000
_cell.length_b   1.000
_cell.length_c   1.000
_cell.angle_alpha   90.00
_cell.angle_beta   90.00
_cell.angle_gamma   90.00
#
_symmetry.space_group_name_H-M   'P 1'
#
loop_
_entity.id
_entity.type
_entity.pdbx_description
1 polymer ?
#
loop_
_entity_poly.entity_id
_entity_poly.type
_entity_poly.pdbx_seq_one_letter_code
_entity_poly.pdbx_strand_id
1 'polypeptide(L)'
;MRTIDNFNFAGKKALIRVDFNVPLDENFRVTDNTRIEAAKPTVSKILNDGGTVVLMSHLGRPKGERNDKYSLRHIVGEVEKVLGKKVIFVDDCVGEVAEKAVAAAPAGSVLLLENLRFHKEEEKGDEAFSKELAKLGDIYVNDAFGTAHRAHASTTIVAKFFADRKCFGYLLAKEIESIDKVMKSGEKPVTAILGGSKVSSKITIIENILDKVNHLIIGGGMAYTFIKAQGGKIGDSICEDDKQQLALDILAKAKAKGVEVHLPIDVVAADAFDNDAKTQVVAVNAVPDGWQGLDAGPKTLANIKEVLLKSKTILWNGPVGVFEMPTFAKGTIEVGNFVAEATKNGAFSLVGGGDSVAAVKQFGFEHKVSYVSTGGGAMLESLEGLVLPGIQAINE
;
A
#
# COMPACT_ATOMS: atom_id res chain seq x y z
N MET A 1 10.15 -2.88 18.37
CA MET A 1 10.37 -2.05 17.14
C MET A 1 11.05 -0.76 17.55
N ARG A 2 12.15 -0.43 16.86
CA ARG A 2 12.90 0.81 17.15
C ARG A 2 12.33 1.95 16.30
N THR A 3 11.75 2.96 16.95
CA THR A 3 11.12 4.11 16.29
C THR A 3 11.81 5.41 16.65
N ILE A 4 11.40 6.50 16.03
CA ILE A 4 11.93 7.84 16.34
C ILE A 4 11.70 8.24 17.80
N ASP A 5 10.75 7.64 18.50
CA ASP A 5 10.50 7.91 19.91
C ASP A 5 11.62 7.39 20.82
N ASN A 6 12.46 6.48 20.31
CA ASN A 6 13.62 5.97 21.03
C ASN A 6 14.85 6.89 20.95
N PHE A 7 14.75 8.02 20.23
CA PHE A 7 15.84 8.95 19.99
C PHE A 7 15.48 10.37 20.37
N ASN A 8 16.48 11.10 20.85
CA ASN A 8 16.42 12.55 20.98
C ASN A 8 17.26 13.16 19.86
N PHE A 9 16.62 13.91 18.99
CA PHE A 9 17.27 14.50 17.81
C PHE A 9 17.92 15.88 18.09
N ALA A 10 17.90 16.37 19.32
CA ALA A 10 18.47 17.67 19.67
C ALA A 10 19.93 17.76 19.20
N GLY A 11 20.25 18.76 18.38
CA GLY A 11 21.57 18.96 17.81
C GLY A 11 22.02 17.92 16.79
N LYS A 12 21.12 17.03 16.36
CA LYS A 12 21.42 15.96 15.42
C LYS A 12 20.82 16.24 14.04
N LYS A 13 21.44 15.67 13.02
CA LYS A 13 20.92 15.67 11.65
C LYS A 13 20.27 14.31 11.38
N ALA A 14 18.98 14.34 11.10
CA ALA A 14 18.25 13.14 10.73
C ALA A 14 18.22 13.00 9.21
N LEU A 15 18.81 11.93 8.70
CA LEU A 15 18.71 11.55 7.29
C LEU A 15 17.48 10.68 7.14
N ILE A 16 16.45 11.21 6.49
CA ILE A 16 15.15 10.56 6.41
C ILE A 16 14.84 10.13 4.98
N ARG A 17 14.59 8.83 4.80
CA ARG A 17 14.05 8.32 3.53
C ARG A 17 12.54 8.45 3.56
N VAL A 18 12.01 9.36 2.77
CA VAL A 18 10.57 9.55 2.57
C VAL A 18 10.16 9.09 1.18
N ASP A 19 8.88 8.90 0.97
CA ASP A 19 8.31 8.62 -0.35
C ASP A 19 7.53 9.84 -0.83
N PHE A 20 8.24 10.74 -1.50
CA PHE A 20 7.69 11.92 -2.14
C PHE A 20 7.50 11.74 -3.65
N ASN A 21 7.32 10.49 -4.07
CA ASN A 21 6.95 10.17 -5.45
C ASN A 21 5.47 10.51 -5.67
N VAL A 22 5.20 11.78 -5.79
CA VAL A 22 3.84 12.34 -5.91
C VAL A 22 3.50 12.62 -7.37
N PRO A 23 2.23 12.56 -7.76
CA PRO A 23 1.81 12.90 -9.11
C PRO A 23 1.91 14.41 -9.36
N LEU A 24 2.41 14.75 -10.54
CA LEU A 24 2.52 16.12 -11.02
C LEU A 24 1.64 16.32 -12.26
N ASP A 25 1.07 17.50 -12.43
CA ASP A 25 0.39 17.88 -13.66
C ASP A 25 1.40 18.34 -14.75
N GLU A 26 0.91 18.73 -15.88
CA GLU A 26 1.74 19.21 -17.00
C GLU A 26 2.55 20.48 -16.68
N ASN A 27 2.15 21.22 -15.64
CA ASN A 27 2.84 22.41 -15.13
C ASN A 27 3.72 22.10 -13.91
N PHE A 28 4.01 20.81 -13.65
CA PHE A 28 4.80 20.33 -12.52
C PHE A 28 4.22 20.67 -11.15
N ARG A 29 2.90 20.86 -11.06
CA ARG A 29 2.22 21.07 -9.79
C ARG A 29 1.82 19.73 -9.18
N VAL A 30 1.98 19.61 -7.87
CA VAL A 30 1.54 18.43 -7.13
C VAL A 30 0.01 18.35 -7.15
N THR A 31 -0.54 17.26 -7.67
CA THR A 31 -1.99 17.03 -7.75
C THR A 31 -2.53 16.20 -6.58
N ASP A 32 -1.66 15.49 -5.86
CA ASP A 32 -1.98 14.73 -4.65
C ASP A 32 -0.80 14.79 -3.70
N ASN A 33 -0.96 15.42 -2.56
CA ASN A 33 0.09 15.60 -1.56
C ASN A 33 0.00 14.62 -0.39
N THR A 34 -0.82 13.57 -0.50
CA THR A 34 -1.05 12.60 0.58
C THR A 34 0.24 12.05 1.17
N ARG A 35 1.21 11.72 0.32
CA ARG A 35 2.50 11.17 0.76
C ARG A 35 3.35 12.19 1.50
N ILE A 36 3.27 13.46 1.13
CA ILE A 36 3.98 14.54 1.83
C ILE A 36 3.34 14.77 3.20
N GLU A 37 2.01 14.84 3.25
CA GLU A 37 1.27 14.94 4.52
C GLU A 37 1.58 13.77 5.46
N ALA A 38 1.72 12.57 4.93
CA ALA A 38 2.01 11.38 5.71
C ALA A 38 3.38 11.41 6.40
N ALA A 39 4.36 12.14 5.85
CA ALA A 39 5.68 12.30 6.43
C ALA A 39 5.75 13.40 7.50
N LYS A 40 4.76 14.28 7.56
CA LYS A 40 4.76 15.44 8.47
C LYS A 40 4.94 15.09 9.95
N PRO A 41 4.27 14.07 10.51
CA PRO A 41 4.46 13.72 11.93
C PRO A 41 5.90 13.38 12.29
N THR A 42 6.59 12.62 11.44
CA THR A 42 8.01 12.27 11.64
C THR A 42 8.89 13.49 11.59
N VAL A 43 8.73 14.34 10.58
CA VAL A 43 9.51 15.58 10.45
C VAL A 43 9.26 16.50 11.63
N SER A 44 8.02 16.66 12.03
CA SER A 44 7.64 17.54 13.15
C SER A 44 8.25 17.09 14.47
N LYS A 45 8.29 15.79 14.75
CA LYS A 45 8.93 15.23 15.96
C LYS A 45 10.40 15.59 15.99
N ILE A 46 11.12 15.42 14.90
CA ILE A 46 12.55 15.71 14.82
C ILE A 46 12.83 17.21 15.02
N LEU A 47 12.05 18.06 14.37
CA LEU A 47 12.17 19.51 14.53
C LEU A 47 11.83 19.97 15.95
N ASN A 48 10.80 19.38 16.56
CA ASN A 48 10.39 19.70 17.94
C ASN A 48 11.46 19.29 18.96
N ASP A 49 12.26 18.27 18.67
CA ASP A 49 13.42 17.89 19.49
C ASP A 49 14.59 18.88 19.35
N GLY A 50 14.57 19.74 18.33
CA GLY A 50 15.70 20.61 17.98
C GLY A 50 16.66 20.00 16.96
N GLY A 51 16.20 19.01 16.21
CA GLY A 51 16.99 18.37 15.15
C GLY A 51 16.91 19.10 13.81
N THR A 52 17.83 18.78 12.92
CA THR A 52 17.85 19.18 11.51
C THR A 52 17.39 18.02 10.65
N VAL A 53 16.57 18.28 9.65
CA VAL A 53 15.97 17.27 8.79
C VAL A 53 16.60 17.30 7.41
N VAL A 54 17.11 16.15 6.95
CA VAL A 54 17.64 15.97 5.60
C VAL A 54 16.78 14.92 4.91
N LEU A 55 15.89 15.38 4.03
CA LEU A 55 14.94 14.52 3.32
C LEU A 55 15.57 14.00 2.03
N MET A 56 15.44 12.70 1.79
CA MET A 56 15.80 12.06 0.53
C MET A 56 14.64 11.23 0.00
N SER A 57 14.42 11.32 -1.30
CA SER A 57 13.33 10.63 -2.00
C SER A 57 13.68 10.40 -3.46
N HIS A 58 12.90 9.55 -4.10
CA HIS A 58 12.85 9.47 -5.55
C HIS A 58 11.59 10.16 -6.08
N LEU A 59 11.58 10.45 -7.37
CA LEU A 59 10.44 10.94 -8.12
C LEU A 59 10.49 10.31 -9.52
N GLY A 60 9.43 9.57 -9.89
CA GLY A 60 9.33 8.93 -11.20
C GLY A 60 10.42 7.90 -11.48
N ARG A 61 10.72 7.73 -12.77
CA ARG A 61 11.70 6.73 -13.26
C ARG A 61 12.67 7.38 -14.25
N PRO A 62 13.63 8.17 -13.79
CA PRO A 62 14.60 8.86 -14.65
C PRO A 62 15.69 7.95 -15.22
N LYS A 63 15.73 6.66 -14.82
CA LYS A 63 16.66 5.65 -15.35
C LYS A 63 18.15 5.95 -15.11
N GLY A 64 18.45 6.53 -13.95
CA GLY A 64 19.84 6.78 -13.55
C GLY A 64 20.49 7.99 -14.20
N GLU A 65 19.69 8.88 -14.77
CA GLU A 65 20.17 10.09 -15.44
C GLU A 65 19.42 11.33 -14.91
N ARG A 66 20.12 12.45 -14.84
CA ARG A 66 19.48 13.71 -14.50
C ARG A 66 18.51 14.12 -15.62
N ASN A 67 17.28 14.36 -15.23
CA ASN A 67 16.20 14.80 -16.11
C ASN A 67 15.32 15.80 -15.34
N ASP A 68 15.27 17.02 -15.79
CA ASP A 68 14.57 18.11 -15.09
C ASP A 68 13.08 17.81 -14.85
N LYS A 69 12.45 17.02 -15.72
CA LYS A 69 11.07 16.54 -15.53
C LYS A 69 10.88 15.82 -14.19
N TYR A 70 11.90 15.13 -13.72
CA TYR A 70 11.86 14.35 -12.48
C TYR A 70 12.60 15.02 -11.32
N SER A 71 12.91 16.31 -11.42
CA SER A 71 13.56 17.04 -10.35
C SER A 71 12.62 17.21 -9.15
N LEU A 72 13.10 16.92 -7.97
CA LEU A 72 12.37 17.19 -6.71
C LEU A 72 12.22 18.68 -6.43
N ARG A 73 12.91 19.55 -7.19
CA ARG A 73 12.72 20.98 -7.10
C ARG A 73 11.26 21.38 -7.31
N HIS A 74 10.55 20.67 -8.17
CA HIS A 74 9.14 20.95 -8.47
C HIS A 74 8.21 20.81 -7.27
N ILE A 75 8.56 20.02 -6.27
CA ILE A 75 7.70 19.78 -5.12
C ILE A 75 8.05 20.63 -3.89
N VAL A 76 9.13 21.42 -3.93
CA VAL A 76 9.60 22.20 -2.78
C VAL A 76 8.49 23.09 -2.20
N GLY A 77 7.77 23.80 -3.06
CA GLY A 77 6.67 24.67 -2.62
C GLY A 77 5.57 23.93 -1.87
N GLU A 78 5.21 22.74 -2.33
CA GLU A 78 4.20 21.91 -1.66
C GLU A 78 4.72 21.35 -0.34
N VAL A 79 5.98 20.94 -0.28
CA VAL A 79 6.61 20.48 0.96
C VAL A 79 6.64 21.60 2.00
N GLU A 80 7.01 22.82 1.59
CA GLU A 80 6.99 24.00 2.45
C GLU A 80 5.59 24.29 2.99
N LYS A 81 4.59 24.21 2.13
CA LYS A 81 3.19 24.42 2.50
C LYS A 81 2.73 23.40 3.54
N VAL A 82 3.00 22.12 3.31
CA VAL A 82 2.59 21.03 4.22
C VAL A 82 3.30 21.14 5.57
N LEU A 83 4.62 21.36 5.56
CA LEU A 83 5.42 21.44 6.78
C LEU A 83 5.28 22.78 7.52
N GLY A 84 4.79 23.83 6.85
CA GLY A 84 4.74 25.18 7.42
C GLY A 84 6.12 25.76 7.68
N LYS A 85 7.12 25.36 6.89
CA LYS A 85 8.53 25.74 7.11
C LYS A 85 9.26 25.86 5.77
N LYS A 86 10.24 26.75 5.71
CA LYS A 86 11.11 26.87 4.53
C LYS A 86 11.95 25.62 4.34
N VAL A 87 12.13 25.23 3.09
CA VAL A 87 12.91 24.06 2.69
C VAL A 87 14.11 24.51 1.85
N ILE A 88 15.29 24.07 2.23
CA ILE A 88 16.52 24.28 1.47
C ILE A 88 16.62 23.16 0.45
N PHE A 89 16.48 23.48 -0.84
CA PHE A 89 16.69 22.49 -1.91
C PHE A 89 18.18 22.32 -2.19
N VAL A 90 18.62 21.07 -2.30
CA VAL A 90 20.02 20.70 -2.55
C VAL A 90 20.10 19.99 -3.89
N ASP A 91 20.90 20.54 -4.83
CA ASP A 91 20.91 20.13 -6.23
C ASP A 91 21.58 18.78 -6.53
N ASP A 92 21.96 18.04 -5.50
CA ASP A 92 22.39 16.64 -5.60
C ASP A 92 22.12 15.94 -4.27
N CYS A 93 22.06 14.61 -4.26
CA CYS A 93 21.86 13.82 -3.04
C CYS A 93 23.14 13.26 -2.45
N VAL A 94 24.27 13.38 -3.15
CA VAL A 94 25.60 12.94 -2.69
C VAL A 94 26.68 13.91 -3.18
N GLY A 95 27.88 13.74 -2.67
CA GLY A 95 29.06 14.48 -3.11
C GLY A 95 29.19 15.84 -2.46
N GLU A 96 30.11 16.65 -2.97
CA GLU A 96 30.51 17.92 -2.38
C GLU A 96 29.33 18.90 -2.25
N VAL A 97 28.46 18.96 -3.25
CA VAL A 97 27.26 19.84 -3.23
C VAL A 97 26.39 19.51 -2.02
N ALA A 98 26.09 18.25 -1.82
CA ALA A 98 25.24 17.78 -0.73
C ALA A 98 25.94 17.96 0.64
N GLU A 99 27.20 17.56 0.75
CA GLU A 99 27.98 17.66 2.00
C GLU A 99 28.10 19.11 2.47
N LYS A 100 28.43 20.04 1.57
CA LYS A 100 28.53 21.47 1.89
C LYS A 100 27.19 22.07 2.31
N ALA A 101 26.12 21.74 1.58
CA ALA A 101 24.79 22.26 1.91
C ALA A 101 24.30 21.81 3.27
N VAL A 102 24.51 20.53 3.60
CA VAL A 102 24.10 19.96 4.90
C VAL A 102 24.96 20.55 6.04
N ALA A 103 26.27 20.69 5.81
CA ALA A 103 27.19 21.28 6.82
C ALA A 103 26.86 22.75 7.11
N ALA A 104 26.47 23.52 6.10
CA ALA A 104 26.18 24.95 6.21
C ALA A 104 24.77 25.24 6.72
N ALA A 105 23.85 24.27 6.71
CA ALA A 105 22.47 24.50 7.11
C ALA A 105 22.36 24.91 8.59
N PRO A 106 21.59 25.95 8.90
CA PRO A 106 21.32 26.31 10.30
C PRO A 106 20.64 25.15 11.06
N ALA A 107 20.89 25.04 12.35
CA ALA A 107 20.21 24.08 13.20
C ALA A 107 18.69 24.25 13.09
N GLY A 108 17.97 23.14 13.00
CA GLY A 108 16.52 23.15 12.84
C GLY A 108 16.04 23.39 11.40
N SER A 109 16.92 23.37 10.41
CA SER A 109 16.58 23.46 9.01
C SER A 109 15.93 22.18 8.49
N VAL A 110 15.17 22.32 7.39
CA VAL A 110 14.69 21.23 6.56
C VAL A 110 15.35 21.33 5.19
N LEU A 111 16.09 20.30 4.81
CA LEU A 111 16.71 20.21 3.49
C LEU A 111 16.01 19.09 2.69
N LEU A 112 15.85 19.33 1.40
CA LEU A 112 15.36 18.32 0.43
C LEU A 112 16.47 18.10 -0.60
N LEU A 113 16.99 16.87 -0.65
CA LEU A 113 18.00 16.48 -1.64
C LEU A 113 17.36 16.21 -2.99
N GLU A 114 18.12 16.38 -4.06
CA GLU A 114 17.68 16.05 -5.41
C GLU A 114 17.43 14.53 -5.56
N ASN A 115 16.66 14.17 -6.56
CA ASN A 115 16.17 12.83 -6.84
C ASN A 115 17.26 11.77 -6.77
N LEU A 116 17.10 10.83 -5.84
CA LEU A 116 18.02 9.70 -5.64
C LEU A 116 18.22 8.88 -6.93
N ARG A 117 17.18 8.74 -7.74
CA ARG A 117 17.20 7.94 -8.97
C ARG A 117 17.85 8.64 -10.16
N PHE A 118 18.38 9.85 -9.99
CA PHE A 118 19.30 10.43 -10.95
C PHE A 118 20.64 9.69 -10.96
N HIS A 119 20.90 8.91 -9.92
CA HIS A 119 22.05 8.02 -9.82
C HIS A 119 21.62 6.57 -10.03
N LYS A 120 22.21 5.88 -10.99
CA LYS A 120 21.94 4.45 -11.25
C LYS A 120 22.29 3.55 -10.05
N GLU A 121 23.18 4.02 -9.18
CA GLU A 121 23.65 3.33 -7.98
C GLU A 121 22.54 3.17 -6.94
N GLU A 122 21.52 4.03 -6.95
CA GLU A 122 20.41 3.95 -6.01
C GLU A 122 19.65 2.63 -6.15
N GLU A 123 19.14 2.33 -7.33
CA GLU A 123 18.36 1.11 -7.58
C GLU A 123 19.21 -0.16 -7.54
N LYS A 124 20.51 -0.05 -7.76
CA LYS A 124 21.47 -1.15 -7.65
C LYS A 124 21.83 -1.51 -6.21
N GLY A 125 21.50 -0.65 -5.25
CA GLY A 125 21.91 -0.84 -3.88
C GLY A 125 23.43 -0.75 -3.70
N ASP A 126 24.08 0.15 -4.44
CA ASP A 126 25.54 0.32 -4.43
C ASP A 126 26.04 0.75 -3.07
N GLU A 127 27.03 0.04 -2.55
CA GLU A 127 27.54 0.27 -1.19
C GLU A 127 28.31 1.57 -1.06
N ALA A 128 29.15 1.91 -2.05
CA ALA A 128 29.92 3.17 -2.04
C ALA A 128 28.96 4.38 -2.09
N PHE A 129 27.94 4.33 -2.93
CA PHE A 129 26.90 5.36 -3.00
C PHE A 129 26.14 5.49 -1.68
N SER A 130 25.80 4.37 -1.06
CA SER A 130 25.11 4.34 0.24
C SER A 130 25.98 4.99 1.34
N LYS A 131 27.27 4.74 1.31
CA LYS A 131 28.23 5.36 2.24
C LYS A 131 28.28 6.88 2.08
N GLU A 132 28.20 7.36 0.84
CA GLU A 132 28.13 8.79 0.54
C GLU A 132 26.84 9.41 1.09
N LEU A 133 25.70 8.74 0.92
CA LEU A 133 24.43 9.18 1.53
C LEU A 133 24.55 9.26 3.06
N ALA A 134 25.19 8.27 3.67
CA ALA A 134 25.30 8.18 5.12
C ALA A 134 26.09 9.34 5.74
N LYS A 135 26.96 10.02 4.99
CA LYS A 135 27.70 11.20 5.45
C LYS A 135 26.78 12.37 5.78
N LEU A 136 25.54 12.37 5.30
CA LEU A 136 24.62 13.49 5.41
C LEU A 136 23.77 13.49 6.69
N GLY A 137 23.91 12.49 7.54
CA GLY A 137 23.14 12.43 8.77
C GLY A 137 23.84 11.73 9.92
N ASP A 138 23.37 12.03 11.12
CA ASP A 138 23.82 11.39 12.36
C ASP A 138 22.96 10.17 12.71
N ILE A 139 21.69 10.24 12.37
CA ILE A 139 20.68 9.19 12.61
C ILE A 139 19.94 8.95 11.31
N TYR A 140 19.78 7.69 10.93
CA TYR A 140 19.01 7.30 9.76
C TYR A 140 17.58 6.94 10.16
N VAL A 141 16.60 7.50 9.43
CA VAL A 141 15.17 7.25 9.63
C VAL A 141 14.58 6.73 8.33
N ASN A 142 14.03 5.54 8.34
CA ASN A 142 13.25 5.03 7.22
C ASN A 142 11.76 5.31 7.46
N ASP A 143 11.17 6.12 6.61
CA ASP A 143 9.76 6.51 6.68
C ASP A 143 9.04 6.32 5.34
N ALA A 144 9.51 5.35 4.56
CA ALA A 144 9.02 5.06 3.21
C ALA A 144 8.63 3.58 3.08
N PHE A 145 7.33 3.28 3.26
CA PHE A 145 6.87 1.91 3.17
C PHE A 145 6.78 1.41 1.72
N GLY A 146 6.31 2.24 0.80
CA GLY A 146 6.13 1.86 -0.61
C GLY A 146 7.39 1.35 -1.32
N THR A 147 8.57 1.65 -0.79
CA THR A 147 9.87 1.21 -1.32
C THR A 147 10.59 0.22 -0.42
N ALA A 148 10.00 -0.17 0.71
CA ALA A 148 10.64 -1.04 1.69
C ALA A 148 10.91 -2.47 1.18
N HIS A 149 10.24 -2.89 0.13
CA HIS A 149 10.42 -4.19 -0.52
C HIS A 149 11.60 -4.22 -1.51
N ARG A 150 12.26 -3.08 -1.74
CA ARG A 150 13.40 -2.96 -2.65
C ARG A 150 14.69 -2.74 -1.87
N ALA A 151 15.72 -3.55 -2.16
CA ALA A 151 17.04 -3.42 -1.56
C ALA A 151 17.84 -2.29 -2.23
N HIS A 152 17.27 -1.09 -2.28
CA HIS A 152 17.92 0.10 -2.85
C HIS A 152 18.92 0.70 -1.85
N ALA A 153 19.80 1.57 -2.33
CA ALA A 153 20.81 2.21 -1.49
C ALA A 153 20.18 2.99 -0.33
N SER A 154 19.22 3.86 -0.61
CA SER A 154 18.61 4.75 0.37
C SER A 154 17.62 4.07 1.33
N THR A 155 17.05 2.94 0.95
CA THR A 155 16.05 2.22 1.73
C THR A 155 16.63 1.11 2.58
N THR A 156 17.76 0.55 2.20
CA THR A 156 18.30 -0.67 2.79
C THR A 156 19.78 -0.57 3.11
N ILE A 157 20.61 -0.35 2.09
CA ILE A 157 22.08 -0.47 2.24
C ILE A 157 22.65 0.62 3.13
N VAL A 158 22.12 1.83 3.05
CA VAL A 158 22.57 2.98 3.85
C VAL A 158 22.50 2.70 5.37
N ALA A 159 21.55 1.87 5.80
CA ALA A 159 21.38 1.52 7.21
C ALA A 159 22.61 0.84 7.81
N LYS A 160 23.42 0.15 7.01
CA LYS A 160 24.65 -0.50 7.45
C LYS A 160 25.66 0.46 8.07
N PHE A 161 25.62 1.74 7.69
CA PHE A 161 26.58 2.76 8.12
C PHE A 161 26.14 3.50 9.38
N PHE A 162 25.02 3.14 9.98
CA PHE A 162 24.47 3.81 11.16
C PHE A 162 24.49 2.97 12.43
N ALA A 163 24.91 1.72 12.37
CA ALA A 163 24.94 0.80 13.53
C ALA A 163 23.60 0.80 14.29
N ASP A 164 23.57 1.30 15.52
CA ASP A 164 22.35 1.42 16.33
C ASP A 164 21.63 2.78 16.17
N ARG A 165 22.16 3.69 15.36
CA ARG A 165 21.62 5.02 15.12
C ARG A 165 20.66 5.01 13.92
N LYS A 166 19.71 4.11 13.92
CA LYS A 166 18.73 3.91 12.84
C LYS A 166 17.38 3.51 13.42
N CYS A 167 16.30 3.97 12.81
CA CYS A 167 14.97 3.71 13.31
C CYS A 167 13.90 3.89 12.21
N PHE A 168 12.67 3.47 12.54
CA PHE A 168 11.49 3.72 11.72
C PHE A 168 10.89 5.09 12.07
N GLY A 169 10.46 5.82 11.04
CA GLY A 169 9.56 6.94 11.22
C GLY A 169 8.15 6.48 11.60
N TYR A 170 7.28 7.41 11.95
CA TYR A 170 5.92 7.10 12.38
C TYR A 170 5.09 6.42 11.29
N LEU A 171 5.23 6.85 10.03
CA LEU A 171 4.50 6.26 8.92
C LEU A 171 4.86 4.77 8.75
N LEU A 172 6.15 4.47 8.66
CA LEU A 172 6.60 3.09 8.47
C LEU A 172 6.27 2.21 9.68
N ALA A 173 6.43 2.73 10.90
CA ALA A 173 6.04 2.02 12.12
C ALA A 173 4.53 1.68 12.10
N LYS A 174 3.69 2.62 11.69
CA LYS A 174 2.24 2.41 11.62
C LYS A 174 1.84 1.36 10.57
N GLU A 175 2.53 1.36 9.43
CA GLU A 175 2.34 0.34 8.39
C GLU A 175 2.66 -1.05 8.94
N ILE A 176 3.82 -1.20 9.59
CA ILE A 176 4.24 -2.48 10.18
C ILE A 176 3.26 -2.94 11.26
N GLU A 177 2.87 -2.07 12.18
CA GLU A 177 1.90 -2.37 13.23
C GLU A 177 0.55 -2.80 12.66
N SER A 178 0.08 -2.12 11.63
CA SER A 178 -1.22 -2.40 11.00
C SER A 178 -1.23 -3.77 10.31
N ILE A 179 -0.16 -4.11 9.61
CA ILE A 179 0.00 -5.43 8.99
C ILE A 179 0.11 -6.52 10.07
N ASP A 180 0.90 -6.29 11.11
CA ASP A 180 1.05 -7.25 12.21
C ASP A 180 -0.27 -7.50 12.95
N LYS A 181 -1.11 -6.49 13.10
CA LYS A 181 -2.46 -6.66 13.68
C LYS A 181 -3.34 -7.61 12.87
N VAL A 182 -3.18 -7.66 11.56
CA VAL A 182 -3.90 -8.61 10.72
C VAL A 182 -3.22 -9.97 10.70
N MET A 183 -1.89 -9.98 10.50
CA MET A 183 -1.14 -11.19 10.15
C MET A 183 -0.61 -11.97 11.35
N LYS A 184 -0.48 -11.35 12.52
CA LYS A 184 0.13 -11.98 13.71
C LYS A 184 -0.76 -11.95 14.94
N SER A 185 -1.42 -10.84 15.24
CA SER A 185 -2.11 -10.61 16.50
C SER A 185 -3.57 -10.20 16.34
N GLY A 186 -4.16 -10.45 15.18
CA GLY A 186 -5.55 -10.06 14.92
C GLY A 186 -6.54 -10.72 15.87
N GLU A 187 -7.41 -9.89 16.47
CA GLU A 187 -8.53 -10.39 17.27
C GLU A 187 -9.51 -11.13 16.36
N LYS A 188 -9.91 -12.32 16.78
CA LYS A 188 -10.79 -13.19 16.00
C LYS A 188 -12.27 -12.82 16.18
N PRO A 189 -13.12 -12.99 15.17
CA PRO A 189 -12.83 -13.54 13.85
C PRO A 189 -12.03 -12.57 12.96
N VAL A 190 -11.05 -13.12 12.25
CA VAL A 190 -10.27 -12.40 11.24
C VAL A 190 -10.81 -12.73 9.86
N THR A 191 -11.16 -11.71 9.09
CA THR A 191 -11.70 -11.84 7.74
C THR A 191 -10.82 -11.12 6.73
N ALA A 192 -10.47 -11.81 5.65
CA ALA A 192 -9.82 -11.19 4.50
C ALA A 192 -10.80 -11.12 3.33
N ILE A 193 -10.85 -9.96 2.68
CA ILE A 193 -11.59 -9.74 1.44
C ILE A 193 -10.53 -9.64 0.33
N LEU A 194 -10.54 -10.58 -0.59
CA LEU A 194 -9.67 -10.56 -1.76
C LEU A 194 -10.51 -10.39 -3.01
N GLY A 195 -10.16 -9.40 -3.81
CA GLY A 195 -10.77 -9.13 -5.09
C GLY A 195 -9.71 -8.99 -6.19
N GLY A 196 -10.16 -8.68 -7.38
CA GLY A 196 -9.29 -8.55 -8.54
C GLY A 196 -9.70 -9.51 -9.66
N SER A 197 -8.99 -9.47 -10.78
CA SER A 197 -9.38 -10.22 -11.99
C SER A 197 -8.80 -11.64 -12.07
N LYS A 198 -7.67 -11.89 -11.39
CA LYS A 198 -6.88 -13.13 -11.57
C LYS A 198 -6.54 -13.82 -10.27
N VAL A 199 -6.87 -15.11 -10.18
CA VAL A 199 -6.45 -15.99 -9.07
C VAL A 199 -4.93 -16.10 -9.01
N SER A 200 -4.29 -16.24 -10.18
CA SER A 200 -2.83 -16.41 -10.28
C SER A 200 -2.04 -15.27 -9.64
N SER A 201 -2.57 -14.05 -9.63
CA SER A 201 -1.93 -12.90 -9.01
C SER A 201 -2.07 -12.86 -7.49
N LYS A 202 -2.96 -13.67 -6.91
CA LYS A 202 -3.28 -13.69 -5.48
C LYS A 202 -2.89 -14.99 -4.77
N ILE A 203 -2.38 -15.98 -5.49
CA ILE A 203 -2.15 -17.33 -4.93
C ILE A 203 -1.21 -17.30 -3.72
N THR A 204 -0.10 -16.59 -3.80
CA THR A 204 0.87 -16.52 -2.71
C THR A 204 0.30 -15.84 -1.47
N ILE A 205 -0.49 -14.79 -1.69
CA ILE A 205 -1.21 -14.11 -0.59
C ILE A 205 -2.19 -15.08 0.05
N ILE A 206 -3.01 -15.77 -0.75
CA ILE A 206 -4.01 -16.73 -0.25
C ILE A 206 -3.33 -17.81 0.58
N GLU A 207 -2.27 -18.43 0.07
CA GLU A 207 -1.55 -19.49 0.77
C GLU A 207 -1.01 -19.02 2.13
N ASN A 208 -0.49 -17.79 2.19
CA ASN A 208 0.03 -17.26 3.44
C ASN A 208 -1.07 -16.87 4.44
N ILE A 209 -2.19 -16.32 3.98
CA ILE A 209 -3.24 -15.85 4.89
C ILE A 209 -4.18 -16.94 5.39
N LEU A 210 -4.25 -18.11 4.74
CA LEU A 210 -5.13 -19.21 5.16
C LEU A 210 -4.82 -19.69 6.59
N ASP A 211 -3.61 -19.52 7.08
CA ASP A 211 -3.26 -19.82 8.48
C ASP A 211 -3.63 -18.70 9.45
N LYS A 212 -4.05 -17.55 8.96
CA LYS A 212 -4.25 -16.32 9.74
C LYS A 212 -5.71 -15.91 9.86
N VAL A 213 -6.57 -16.37 8.95
CA VAL A 213 -7.96 -15.90 8.85
C VAL A 213 -8.96 -16.98 9.22
N ASN A 214 -10.13 -16.55 9.67
CA ASN A 214 -11.30 -17.42 9.91
C ASN A 214 -12.24 -17.42 8.70
N HIS A 215 -12.30 -16.31 7.99
CA HIS A 215 -13.14 -16.12 6.81
C HIS A 215 -12.33 -15.53 5.67
N LEU A 216 -12.54 -16.06 4.46
CA LEU A 216 -11.97 -15.55 3.22
C LEU A 216 -13.10 -15.23 2.24
N ILE A 217 -13.32 -13.96 2.00
CA ILE A 217 -14.29 -13.48 1.00
C ILE A 217 -13.54 -13.30 -0.32
N ILE A 218 -14.00 -13.99 -1.35
CA ILE A 218 -13.45 -13.88 -2.71
C ILE A 218 -14.45 -13.14 -3.57
N GLY A 219 -14.03 -12.01 -4.14
CA GLY A 219 -14.85 -11.18 -4.99
C GLY A 219 -14.14 -10.78 -6.29
N GLY A 220 -14.82 -9.96 -7.08
CA GLY A 220 -14.29 -9.52 -8.36
C GLY A 220 -14.21 -10.63 -9.41
N GLY A 221 -13.47 -10.37 -10.47
CA GLY A 221 -13.36 -11.30 -11.61
C GLY A 221 -12.75 -12.65 -11.27
N MET A 222 -11.83 -12.69 -10.28
CA MET A 222 -11.21 -13.95 -9.88
C MET A 222 -12.20 -14.98 -9.34
N ALA A 223 -13.35 -14.54 -8.83
CA ALA A 223 -14.37 -15.44 -8.29
C ALA A 223 -14.91 -16.40 -9.34
N TYR A 224 -15.01 -15.97 -10.59
CA TYR A 224 -15.58 -16.79 -11.66
C TYR A 224 -14.74 -18.02 -12.01
N THR A 225 -13.43 -17.95 -11.81
CA THR A 225 -12.55 -19.13 -11.95
C THR A 225 -12.93 -20.20 -10.92
N PHE A 226 -13.24 -19.81 -9.69
CA PHE A 226 -13.71 -20.72 -8.64
C PHE A 226 -15.08 -21.33 -9.00
N ILE A 227 -16.01 -20.50 -9.47
CA ILE A 227 -17.35 -20.95 -9.82
C ILE A 227 -17.32 -21.95 -10.98
N LYS A 228 -16.56 -21.65 -12.04
CA LYS A 228 -16.39 -22.57 -13.17
C LYS A 228 -15.73 -23.88 -12.76
N ALA A 229 -14.72 -23.81 -11.91
CA ALA A 229 -14.02 -24.98 -11.37
C ALA A 229 -14.97 -25.92 -10.62
N GLN A 230 -16.02 -25.39 -10.01
CA GLN A 230 -17.07 -26.16 -9.33
C GLN A 230 -18.20 -26.62 -10.27
N GLY A 231 -18.04 -26.41 -11.58
CA GLY A 231 -19.04 -26.80 -12.57
C GLY A 231 -20.12 -25.78 -12.86
N GLY A 232 -20.00 -24.57 -12.33
CA GLY A 232 -20.96 -23.47 -12.58
C GLY A 232 -20.82 -22.88 -13.98
N LYS A 233 -21.90 -22.28 -14.46
CA LYS A 233 -21.94 -21.57 -15.74
C LYS A 233 -21.72 -20.09 -15.49
N ILE A 234 -20.67 -19.52 -16.06
CA ILE A 234 -20.27 -18.14 -15.86
C ILE A 234 -20.47 -17.24 -17.09
N GLY A 235 -21.07 -17.77 -18.18
CA GLY A 235 -21.25 -17.03 -19.43
C GLY A 235 -19.92 -16.55 -19.99
N ASP A 236 -19.88 -15.28 -20.38
CA ASP A 236 -18.68 -14.63 -20.92
C ASP A 236 -17.84 -13.94 -19.82
N SER A 237 -18.08 -14.25 -18.54
CA SER A 237 -17.32 -13.69 -17.44
C SER A 237 -15.83 -14.01 -17.55
N ILE A 238 -14.98 -13.10 -17.06
CA ILE A 238 -13.55 -13.31 -17.04
C ILE A 238 -13.21 -14.59 -16.26
N CYS A 239 -12.29 -15.39 -16.78
CA CYS A 239 -11.87 -16.64 -16.16
C CYS A 239 -10.46 -17.02 -16.58
N GLU A 240 -9.68 -17.52 -15.65
CA GLU A 240 -8.41 -18.19 -15.94
C GLU A 240 -8.67 -19.70 -16.05
N ASP A 241 -9.00 -20.17 -17.27
CA ASP A 241 -9.38 -21.56 -17.50
C ASP A 241 -8.31 -22.57 -17.10
N ASP A 242 -7.05 -22.21 -17.22
CA ASP A 242 -5.88 -23.03 -16.83
C ASP A 242 -5.64 -23.04 -15.32
N LYS A 243 -6.39 -22.28 -14.53
CA LYS A 243 -6.27 -22.16 -13.07
C LYS A 243 -7.42 -22.78 -12.29
N GLN A 244 -8.31 -23.52 -12.95
CA GLN A 244 -9.45 -24.14 -12.28
C GLN A 244 -9.00 -25.16 -11.22
N GLN A 245 -8.01 -25.98 -11.50
CA GLN A 245 -7.50 -26.94 -10.53
C GLN A 245 -6.88 -26.21 -9.32
N LEU A 246 -6.15 -25.11 -9.58
CA LEU A 246 -5.61 -24.26 -8.52
C LEU A 246 -6.71 -23.73 -7.60
N ALA A 247 -7.82 -23.28 -8.18
CA ALA A 247 -8.96 -22.80 -7.41
C ALA A 247 -9.56 -23.90 -6.52
N LEU A 248 -9.71 -25.11 -7.02
CA LEU A 248 -10.18 -26.26 -6.24
C LEU A 248 -9.21 -26.60 -5.11
N ASP A 249 -7.90 -26.56 -5.37
CA ASP A 249 -6.87 -26.82 -4.38
C ASP A 249 -6.92 -25.78 -3.24
N ILE A 250 -7.16 -24.51 -3.57
CA ILE A 250 -7.34 -23.44 -2.57
C ILE A 250 -8.54 -23.74 -1.67
N LEU A 251 -9.68 -24.10 -2.26
CA LEU A 251 -10.90 -24.43 -1.50
C LEU A 251 -10.67 -25.64 -0.57
N ALA A 252 -9.95 -26.64 -1.04
CA ALA A 252 -9.61 -27.82 -0.24
C ALA A 252 -8.67 -27.46 0.92
N LYS A 253 -7.65 -26.64 0.68
CA LYS A 253 -6.73 -26.16 1.73
C LYS A 253 -7.47 -25.34 2.77
N ALA A 254 -8.34 -24.44 2.34
CA ALA A 254 -9.14 -23.62 3.25
C ALA A 254 -10.00 -24.50 4.15
N LYS A 255 -10.69 -25.48 3.58
CA LYS A 255 -11.51 -26.43 4.35
C LYS A 255 -10.69 -27.22 5.36
N ALA A 256 -9.53 -27.72 4.96
CA ALA A 256 -8.63 -28.45 5.84
C ALA A 256 -8.13 -27.62 7.02
N LYS A 257 -7.98 -26.31 6.83
CA LYS A 257 -7.55 -25.34 7.85
C LYS A 257 -8.69 -24.73 8.65
N GLY A 258 -9.93 -25.13 8.37
CA GLY A 258 -11.12 -24.57 9.05
C GLY A 258 -11.45 -23.15 8.66
N VAL A 259 -10.98 -22.69 7.50
CA VAL A 259 -11.29 -21.37 6.96
C VAL A 259 -12.57 -21.44 6.14
N GLU A 260 -13.52 -20.58 6.45
CA GLU A 260 -14.79 -20.48 5.72
C GLU A 260 -14.59 -19.54 4.52
N VAL A 261 -14.74 -20.09 3.31
CA VAL A 261 -14.62 -19.33 2.05
C VAL A 261 -16.01 -18.88 1.60
N HIS A 262 -16.14 -17.59 1.32
CA HIS A 262 -17.37 -16.98 0.84
C HIS A 262 -17.20 -16.54 -0.60
N LEU A 263 -17.73 -17.36 -1.52
CA LEU A 263 -17.83 -17.03 -2.94
C LEU A 263 -19.13 -16.24 -3.20
N PRO A 264 -19.21 -15.47 -4.30
CA PRO A 264 -20.46 -14.83 -4.68
C PRO A 264 -21.60 -15.84 -4.81
N ILE A 265 -22.80 -15.43 -4.42
CA ILE A 265 -24.05 -16.21 -4.54
C ILE A 265 -24.78 -15.78 -5.79
N ASP A 266 -24.87 -14.48 -5.99
CA ASP A 266 -25.46 -13.84 -7.16
C ASP A 266 -24.57 -12.70 -7.65
N VAL A 267 -24.80 -12.30 -8.90
CA VAL A 267 -24.02 -11.24 -9.54
C VAL A 267 -24.91 -10.33 -10.36
N VAL A 268 -24.45 -9.09 -10.53
CA VAL A 268 -24.99 -8.18 -11.53
C VAL A 268 -24.31 -8.52 -12.85
N ALA A 269 -25.03 -9.15 -13.76
CA ALA A 269 -24.54 -9.50 -15.08
C ALA A 269 -24.88 -8.40 -16.08
N ALA A 270 -24.00 -8.21 -17.06
CA ALA A 270 -24.15 -7.25 -18.13
C ALA A 270 -24.00 -7.94 -19.50
N ASP A 271 -24.69 -7.45 -20.53
CA ASP A 271 -24.57 -7.96 -21.89
C ASP A 271 -23.38 -7.41 -22.68
N ALA A 272 -22.63 -6.47 -22.08
CA ALA A 272 -21.39 -5.92 -22.60
C ALA A 272 -20.53 -5.37 -21.45
N PHE A 273 -19.23 -5.25 -21.68
CA PHE A 273 -18.32 -4.55 -20.74
C PHE A 273 -18.42 -3.04 -20.98
N ASP A 274 -19.52 -2.46 -20.51
CA ASP A 274 -19.86 -1.05 -20.73
C ASP A 274 -20.76 -0.55 -19.61
N ASN A 275 -20.56 0.69 -19.18
CA ASN A 275 -21.36 1.29 -18.10
C ASN A 275 -22.86 1.36 -18.44
N ASP A 276 -23.21 1.47 -19.73
CA ASP A 276 -24.58 1.59 -20.21
C ASP A 276 -25.17 0.26 -20.68
N ALA A 277 -24.48 -0.85 -20.47
CA ALA A 277 -24.96 -2.18 -20.82
C ALA A 277 -26.26 -2.52 -20.10
N LYS A 278 -27.04 -3.40 -20.71
CA LYS A 278 -28.21 -4.00 -20.04
C LYS A 278 -27.71 -4.85 -18.88
N THR A 279 -28.42 -4.80 -17.78
CA THR A 279 -28.05 -5.53 -16.56
C THR A 279 -29.19 -6.42 -16.09
N GLN A 280 -28.81 -7.52 -15.44
CA GLN A 280 -29.73 -8.37 -14.70
C GLN A 280 -28.98 -9.03 -13.52
N VAL A 281 -29.72 -9.32 -12.46
CA VAL A 281 -29.20 -10.09 -11.34
C VAL A 281 -29.47 -11.57 -11.61
N VAL A 282 -28.41 -12.37 -11.57
CA VAL A 282 -28.50 -13.83 -11.81
C VAL A 282 -27.71 -14.57 -10.74
N ALA A 283 -28.02 -15.85 -10.52
CA ALA A 283 -27.17 -16.72 -9.72
C ALA A 283 -25.79 -16.80 -10.35
N VAL A 284 -24.73 -16.79 -9.51
CA VAL A 284 -23.34 -16.75 -10.01
C VAL A 284 -22.97 -17.98 -10.85
N ASN A 285 -23.64 -19.12 -10.62
CA ASN A 285 -23.42 -20.38 -11.35
C ASN A 285 -24.35 -20.57 -12.56
N ALA A 286 -25.14 -19.56 -12.91
CA ALA A 286 -26.10 -19.61 -14.00
C ALA A 286 -26.11 -18.29 -14.80
N VAL A 287 -24.94 -17.75 -15.08
CA VAL A 287 -24.80 -16.57 -15.96
C VAL A 287 -25.06 -16.99 -17.41
N PRO A 288 -26.03 -16.36 -18.11
CA PRO A 288 -26.31 -16.71 -19.47
C PRO A 288 -25.16 -16.46 -20.44
N ASP A 289 -25.14 -17.23 -21.54
CA ASP A 289 -24.19 -16.98 -22.63
C ASP A 289 -24.41 -15.57 -23.19
N GLY A 290 -23.31 -14.89 -23.53
CA GLY A 290 -23.33 -13.49 -23.96
C GLY A 290 -23.42 -12.47 -22.81
N TRP A 291 -23.56 -12.92 -21.58
CA TRP A 291 -23.57 -12.10 -20.38
C TRP A 291 -22.33 -12.35 -19.53
N GLN A 292 -21.90 -11.35 -18.80
CA GLN A 292 -20.74 -11.43 -17.91
C GLN A 292 -21.05 -10.78 -16.57
N GLY A 293 -20.57 -11.37 -15.49
CA GLY A 293 -20.70 -10.79 -14.16
C GLY A 293 -19.73 -9.61 -13.96
N LEU A 294 -20.24 -8.47 -13.54
CA LEU A 294 -19.43 -7.26 -13.35
C LEU A 294 -19.52 -6.67 -11.94
N ASP A 295 -20.45 -7.14 -11.11
CA ASP A 295 -20.54 -6.70 -9.71
C ASP A 295 -21.20 -7.79 -8.84
N ALA A 296 -21.05 -7.66 -7.53
CA ALA A 296 -21.71 -8.52 -6.56
C ALA A 296 -23.22 -8.23 -6.53
N GLY A 297 -24.01 -9.29 -6.46
CA GLY A 297 -25.47 -9.16 -6.34
C GLY A 297 -25.95 -8.97 -4.90
N PRO A 298 -27.25 -8.73 -4.70
CA PRO A 298 -27.81 -8.43 -3.37
C PRO A 298 -27.64 -9.55 -2.34
N LYS A 299 -27.75 -10.82 -2.74
CA LYS A 299 -27.57 -11.96 -1.84
C LYS A 299 -26.10 -12.09 -1.41
N THR A 300 -25.18 -11.86 -2.33
CA THR A 300 -23.75 -11.82 -2.06
C THR A 300 -23.43 -10.73 -1.03
N LEU A 301 -23.96 -9.53 -1.24
CA LEU A 301 -23.73 -8.41 -0.33
C LEU A 301 -24.35 -8.65 1.06
N ALA A 302 -25.51 -9.28 1.14
CA ALA A 302 -26.13 -9.65 2.42
C ALA A 302 -25.25 -10.61 3.21
N ASN A 303 -24.67 -11.61 2.55
CA ASN A 303 -23.73 -12.54 3.20
C ASN A 303 -22.43 -11.83 3.62
N ILE A 304 -21.85 -11.00 2.77
CA ILE A 304 -20.65 -10.23 3.10
C ILE A 304 -20.91 -9.34 4.31
N LYS A 305 -22.04 -8.66 4.37
CA LYS A 305 -22.41 -7.83 5.50
C LYS A 305 -22.43 -8.63 6.81
N GLU A 306 -23.09 -9.78 6.80
CA GLU A 306 -23.20 -10.65 7.99
C GLU A 306 -21.80 -11.07 8.49
N VAL A 307 -20.93 -11.49 7.58
CA VAL A 307 -19.55 -11.89 7.92
C VAL A 307 -18.76 -10.72 8.49
N LEU A 308 -18.79 -9.56 7.81
CA LEU A 308 -18.00 -8.41 8.21
C LEU A 308 -18.45 -7.81 9.54
N LEU A 309 -19.74 -7.76 9.82
CA LEU A 309 -20.25 -7.19 11.08
C LEU A 309 -19.94 -8.08 12.30
N LYS A 310 -19.65 -9.36 12.11
CA LYS A 310 -19.17 -10.27 13.14
C LYS A 310 -17.65 -10.27 13.29
N SER A 311 -16.93 -9.69 12.34
CA SER A 311 -15.47 -9.70 12.30
C SER A 311 -14.88 -8.68 13.28
N LYS A 312 -13.75 -9.06 13.89
CA LYS A 312 -12.97 -8.19 14.80
C LYS A 312 -11.75 -7.61 14.10
N THR A 313 -11.28 -8.29 13.06
CA THR A 313 -10.14 -7.86 12.24
C THR A 313 -10.48 -8.08 10.78
N ILE A 314 -10.29 -7.07 9.96
CA ILE A 314 -10.63 -7.10 8.54
C ILE A 314 -9.43 -6.64 7.72
N LEU A 315 -9.06 -7.46 6.72
CA LEU A 315 -8.14 -7.09 5.66
C LEU A 315 -8.95 -6.94 4.37
N TRP A 316 -8.86 -5.80 3.72
CA TRP A 316 -9.50 -5.59 2.42
C TRP A 316 -8.46 -5.31 1.34
N ASN A 317 -8.33 -6.24 0.40
CA ASN A 317 -7.43 -6.16 -0.75
C ASN A 317 -8.15 -6.56 -2.03
N GLY A 318 -8.61 -5.60 -2.78
CA GLY A 318 -9.25 -5.77 -4.08
C GLY A 318 -10.77 -5.49 -4.07
N PRO A 319 -11.28 -4.82 -5.11
CA PRO A 319 -12.69 -4.53 -5.26
C PRO A 319 -13.49 -5.79 -5.59
N VAL A 320 -14.79 -5.75 -5.32
CA VAL A 320 -15.70 -6.87 -5.58
C VAL A 320 -16.50 -6.72 -6.89
N GLY A 321 -16.28 -5.62 -7.60
CA GLY A 321 -16.90 -5.33 -8.89
C GLY A 321 -16.08 -4.34 -9.69
N VAL A 322 -16.54 -4.01 -10.88
CA VAL A 322 -15.89 -3.03 -11.77
C VAL A 322 -16.29 -1.62 -11.33
N PHE A 323 -15.75 -1.18 -10.21
CA PHE A 323 -16.16 0.06 -9.54
C PHE A 323 -15.84 1.33 -10.34
N GLU A 324 -14.97 1.24 -11.33
CA GLU A 324 -14.65 2.35 -12.25
C GLU A 324 -15.86 2.74 -13.10
N MET A 325 -16.79 1.81 -13.29
CA MET A 325 -18.08 2.06 -13.94
C MET A 325 -19.15 2.25 -12.88
N PRO A 326 -19.80 3.42 -12.79
CA PRO A 326 -20.81 3.69 -11.75
C PRO A 326 -21.91 2.64 -11.65
N THR A 327 -22.33 2.05 -12.76
CA THR A 327 -23.35 0.99 -12.80
C THR A 327 -22.91 -0.26 -12.03
N PHE A 328 -21.61 -0.53 -11.92
CA PHE A 328 -21.04 -1.71 -11.28
C PHE A 328 -20.22 -1.38 -10.04
N ALA A 329 -20.42 -0.20 -9.46
CA ALA A 329 -19.72 0.27 -8.27
C ALA A 329 -20.44 -0.05 -6.96
N LYS A 330 -21.74 -0.38 -7.02
CA LYS A 330 -22.59 -0.58 -5.83
C LYS A 330 -22.00 -1.61 -4.86
N GLY A 331 -21.53 -2.74 -5.38
CA GLY A 331 -20.97 -3.80 -4.53
C GLY A 331 -19.76 -3.32 -3.74
N THR A 332 -18.82 -2.63 -4.40
CA THR A 332 -17.62 -2.08 -3.75
C THR A 332 -17.97 -0.99 -2.74
N ILE A 333 -18.93 -0.12 -3.06
CA ILE A 333 -19.44 0.91 -2.12
C ILE A 333 -20.05 0.25 -0.89
N GLU A 334 -20.89 -0.77 -1.07
CA GLU A 334 -21.53 -1.47 0.06
C GLU A 334 -20.50 -2.20 0.93
N VAL A 335 -19.50 -2.83 0.34
CA VAL A 335 -18.38 -3.41 1.11
C VAL A 335 -17.70 -2.34 1.95
N GLY A 336 -17.44 -1.17 1.37
CA GLY A 336 -16.90 -0.02 2.09
C GLY A 336 -17.79 0.39 3.28
N ASN A 337 -19.09 0.45 3.08
CA ASN A 337 -20.04 0.74 4.15
C ASN A 337 -20.01 -0.33 5.27
N PHE A 338 -19.94 -1.60 4.92
CA PHE A 338 -19.90 -2.68 5.92
C PHE A 338 -18.59 -2.67 6.71
N VAL A 339 -17.47 -2.43 6.03
CA VAL A 339 -16.16 -2.28 6.70
C VAL A 339 -16.17 -1.08 7.64
N ALA A 340 -16.72 0.04 7.19
CA ALA A 340 -16.85 1.25 8.02
C ALA A 340 -17.73 1.02 9.26
N GLU A 341 -18.85 0.32 9.10
CA GLU A 341 -19.75 -0.03 10.20
C GLU A 341 -19.06 -0.97 11.20
N ALA A 342 -18.39 -2.01 10.71
CA ALA A 342 -17.63 -2.93 11.57
C ALA A 342 -16.53 -2.16 12.33
N THR A 343 -15.85 -1.24 11.70
CA THR A 343 -14.80 -0.41 12.30
C THR A 343 -15.37 0.48 13.40
N LYS A 344 -16.50 1.11 13.12
CA LYS A 344 -17.22 1.93 14.11
C LYS A 344 -17.62 1.10 15.36
N ASN A 345 -17.92 -0.18 15.15
CA ASN A 345 -18.29 -1.11 16.22
C ASN A 345 -17.08 -1.77 16.90
N GLY A 346 -15.87 -1.31 16.63
CA GLY A 346 -14.64 -1.72 17.31
C GLY A 346 -13.73 -2.69 16.55
N ALA A 347 -14.06 -3.08 15.33
CA ALA A 347 -13.17 -3.90 14.51
C ALA A 347 -11.95 -3.09 14.04
N PHE A 348 -10.82 -3.77 13.88
CA PHE A 348 -9.65 -3.21 13.20
C PHE A 348 -9.74 -3.53 11.70
N SER A 349 -9.66 -2.51 10.86
CA SER A 349 -9.73 -2.68 9.40
C SER A 349 -8.50 -2.09 8.71
N LEU A 350 -7.87 -2.92 7.87
CA LEU A 350 -6.72 -2.55 7.04
C LEU A 350 -7.12 -2.67 5.57
N VAL A 351 -6.97 -1.59 4.84
CA VAL A 351 -7.19 -1.54 3.39
C VAL A 351 -5.86 -1.37 2.69
N GLY A 352 -5.60 -2.19 1.70
CA GLY A 352 -4.37 -2.11 0.92
C GLY A 352 -4.50 -2.66 -0.49
N GLY A 353 -3.55 -2.25 -1.33
CA GLY A 353 -3.57 -2.51 -2.76
C GLY A 353 -4.12 -1.33 -3.56
N GLY A 354 -3.56 -1.11 -4.76
CA GLY A 354 -3.87 0.09 -5.55
C GLY A 354 -5.34 0.32 -5.80
N ASP A 355 -6.05 -0.71 -6.23
CA ASP A 355 -7.48 -0.59 -6.58
C ASP A 355 -8.37 -0.37 -5.34
N SER A 356 -8.06 -1.05 -4.24
CA SER A 356 -8.81 -0.86 -2.99
C SER A 356 -8.63 0.54 -2.42
N VAL A 357 -7.39 1.04 -2.44
CA VAL A 357 -7.07 2.39 -1.98
C VAL A 357 -7.75 3.42 -2.86
N ALA A 358 -7.74 3.22 -4.19
CA ALA A 358 -8.43 4.10 -5.12
C ALA A 358 -9.95 4.13 -4.85
N ALA A 359 -10.58 2.97 -4.64
CA ALA A 359 -12.00 2.88 -4.32
C ALA A 359 -12.34 3.57 -2.99
N VAL A 360 -11.54 3.30 -1.96
CA VAL A 360 -11.74 3.91 -0.63
C VAL A 360 -11.66 5.45 -0.69
N LYS A 361 -10.70 5.99 -1.44
CA LYS A 361 -10.57 7.44 -1.65
C LYS A 361 -11.72 8.00 -2.47
N GLN A 362 -12.06 7.34 -3.58
CA GLN A 362 -13.11 7.78 -4.49
C GLN A 362 -14.46 7.87 -3.78
N PHE A 363 -14.78 6.91 -2.91
CA PHE A 363 -16.07 6.83 -2.22
C PHE A 363 -16.06 7.39 -0.79
N GLY A 364 -14.96 8.00 -0.37
CA GLY A 364 -14.87 8.72 0.91
C GLY A 364 -14.78 7.86 2.16
N PHE A 365 -14.19 6.67 2.09
CA PHE A 365 -14.04 5.75 3.22
C PHE A 365 -12.71 5.86 3.97
N GLU A 366 -11.76 6.66 3.49
CA GLU A 366 -10.40 6.71 4.01
C GLU A 366 -10.31 7.03 5.52
N HIS A 367 -11.25 7.80 6.04
CA HIS A 367 -11.32 8.13 7.47
C HIS A 367 -12.31 7.26 8.25
N LYS A 368 -12.93 6.28 7.59
CA LYS A 368 -13.91 5.37 8.19
C LYS A 368 -13.37 3.97 8.42
N VAL A 369 -12.16 3.70 7.98
CA VAL A 369 -11.41 2.47 8.22
C VAL A 369 -10.26 2.75 9.17
N SER A 370 -9.70 1.71 9.80
CA SER A 370 -8.63 1.90 10.78
C SER A 370 -7.32 2.37 10.14
N TYR A 371 -6.96 1.81 9.00
CA TYR A 371 -5.75 2.21 8.29
C TYR A 371 -5.83 1.90 6.79
N VAL A 372 -5.39 2.87 5.98
CA VAL A 372 -5.23 2.71 4.53
C VAL A 372 -3.74 2.66 4.24
N SER A 373 -3.25 1.52 3.74
CA SER A 373 -1.83 1.34 3.47
C SER A 373 -1.36 2.20 2.30
N THR A 374 -0.19 2.79 2.46
CA THR A 374 0.50 3.53 1.39
C THR A 374 1.45 2.63 0.59
N GLY A 375 1.55 1.36 0.97
CA GLY A 375 2.64 0.47 0.57
C GLY A 375 2.55 -0.15 -0.82
N GLY A 376 1.38 -0.20 -1.44
CA GLY A 376 1.25 -0.84 -2.76
C GLY A 376 1.90 -2.23 -2.81
N GLY A 377 2.93 -2.38 -3.63
CA GLY A 377 3.67 -3.64 -3.76
C GLY A 377 4.33 -4.13 -2.48
N ALA A 378 4.83 -3.22 -1.64
CA ALA A 378 5.43 -3.59 -0.36
C ALA A 378 4.40 -4.23 0.57
N MET A 379 3.17 -3.71 0.60
CA MET A 379 2.10 -4.33 1.37
C MET A 379 1.76 -5.72 0.84
N LEU A 380 1.65 -5.89 -0.47
CA LEU A 380 1.35 -7.19 -1.07
C LEU A 380 2.43 -8.22 -0.71
N GLU A 381 3.71 -7.86 -0.80
CA GLU A 381 4.80 -8.75 -0.41
C GLU A 381 4.76 -9.10 1.09
N SER A 382 4.37 -8.15 1.94
CA SER A 382 4.16 -8.43 3.37
C SER A 382 3.03 -9.45 3.59
N LEU A 383 1.94 -9.34 2.84
CA LEU A 383 0.82 -10.30 2.89
C LEU A 383 1.22 -11.68 2.36
N GLU A 384 2.19 -11.75 1.45
CA GLU A 384 2.78 -13.00 0.97
C GLU A 384 3.72 -13.64 2.01
N GLY A 385 4.01 -12.97 3.10
CA GLY A 385 4.90 -13.46 4.15
C GLY A 385 6.39 -13.17 3.90
N LEU A 386 6.70 -12.33 2.92
CA LEU A 386 8.08 -11.97 2.60
C LEU A 386 8.63 -10.98 3.60
N VAL A 387 9.91 -11.13 3.94
CA VAL A 387 10.64 -10.14 4.76
C VAL A 387 11.07 -8.99 3.85
N LEU A 388 10.70 -7.77 4.23
CA LEU A 388 11.02 -6.59 3.42
C LEU A 388 12.43 -6.08 3.77
N PRO A 389 13.32 -5.92 2.77
CA PRO A 389 14.71 -5.51 3.01
C PRO A 389 14.85 -4.19 3.80
N GLY A 390 14.00 -3.21 3.49
CA GLY A 390 14.04 -1.91 4.16
C GLY A 390 13.62 -1.96 5.64
N ILE A 391 12.83 -2.94 6.02
CA ILE A 391 12.43 -3.17 7.40
C ILE A 391 13.52 -3.97 8.12
N GLN A 392 14.00 -5.04 7.50
CA GLN A 392 15.04 -5.89 8.06
C GLN A 392 16.30 -5.09 8.38
N ALA A 393 16.71 -4.19 7.50
CA ALA A 393 17.91 -3.37 7.67
C ALA A 393 17.90 -2.48 8.94
N ILE A 394 16.73 -2.08 9.41
CA ILE A 394 16.59 -1.34 10.67
C ILE A 394 16.70 -2.28 11.88
N ASN A 395 16.14 -3.49 11.76
CA ASN A 395 16.08 -4.45 12.86
C ASN A 395 17.43 -5.17 13.11
N GLU A 396 18.31 -5.21 12.13
CA GLU A 396 19.67 -5.74 12.25
C GLU A 396 20.61 -4.72 12.89
#